data_c5ae75b2a6419dd3578da421ff364f7b
#
_entry.id   c5ae75b2a6419dd3578da421ff364f7b
#
_cell.length_a   1.000
_cell.length_b   1.000
_cell.length_c   1.000
_cell.angle_alpha   90.00
_cell.angle_beta   90.00
_cell.angle_gamma   90.00
#
_symmetry.space_group_name_H-M   'P 1'
#
loop_
_entity.id
_entity.type
_entity.pdbx_description
1 polymer ?
#
loop_
_entity_poly.entity_id
_entity_poly.type
_entity_poly.pdbx_seq_one_letter_code
_entity_poly.pdbx_strand_id
1 'polypeptide(L)'
;MTDLVRSSSKRERLIAAARTLFHQQGVHPTTLAEVAQRADVPPGNVYYYFKAKDDLVRAVVDDYIGQAESMLGELDRLRSPAPRLKGLTRGWLDVADTAAEHGCPVGGLCAELNRCDGALGRAGAEILGRITDWAEAQFRQLGRRDAKDLAMALLSGIQGSALLANTFHDATIMSRQARYLERWIDSLS
;
A
#
# COMPACT_ATOMS: atom_id res chain seq x y z
N MET A 1 -1.91 -35.13 -5.27
CA MET A 1 -1.40 -33.79 -4.93
C MET A 1 -2.62 -32.93 -4.69
N THR A 2 -3.02 -32.83 -3.45
CA THR A 2 -4.31 -32.27 -3.02
C THR A 2 -4.08 -30.80 -2.65
N ASP A 3 -4.73 -29.89 -3.35
CA ASP A 3 -4.74 -28.45 -3.13
C ASP A 3 -5.16 -28.12 -1.70
N LEU A 4 -4.20 -27.69 -0.90
CA LEU A 4 -4.45 -26.92 0.31
C LEU A 4 -4.72 -25.45 -0.07
N VAL A 5 -5.84 -25.19 -0.73
CA VAL A 5 -6.47 -23.87 -0.70
C VAL A 5 -6.91 -23.66 0.75
N ARG A 6 -6.07 -22.98 1.52
CA ARG A 6 -6.44 -22.48 2.84
C ARG A 6 -7.68 -21.61 2.66
N SER A 7 -8.86 -22.15 3.02
CA SER A 7 -10.09 -21.35 3.10
C SER A 7 -9.81 -20.18 4.03
N SER A 8 -9.75 -18.96 3.47
CA SER A 8 -9.55 -17.75 4.25
C SER A 8 -10.66 -17.62 5.29
N SER A 9 -10.30 -17.23 6.51
CA SER A 9 -11.27 -17.02 7.59
C SER A 9 -12.29 -15.93 7.20
N LYS A 10 -13.49 -15.96 7.80
CA LYS A 10 -14.49 -14.90 7.57
C LYS A 10 -13.92 -13.51 7.87
N ARG A 11 -13.07 -13.39 8.87
CA ARG A 11 -12.38 -12.13 9.21
C ARG A 11 -11.47 -11.67 8.08
N GLU A 12 -10.65 -12.54 7.53
CA GLU A 12 -9.75 -12.23 6.40
C GLU A 12 -10.55 -11.83 5.15
N ARG A 13 -11.65 -12.53 4.85
CA ARG A 13 -12.53 -12.17 3.72
C ARG A 13 -13.16 -10.78 3.90
N LEU A 14 -13.59 -10.42 5.11
CA LEU A 14 -14.10 -9.09 5.43
C LEU A 14 -13.04 -8.00 5.23
N ILE A 15 -11.80 -8.22 5.68
CA ILE A 15 -10.69 -7.29 5.49
C ILE A 15 -10.37 -7.12 4.00
N ALA A 16 -10.28 -8.22 3.24
CA ALA A 16 -10.01 -8.17 1.81
C ALA A 16 -11.12 -7.45 1.03
N ALA A 17 -12.38 -7.70 1.37
CA ALA A 17 -13.53 -7.01 0.79
C ALA A 17 -13.53 -5.52 1.10
N ALA A 18 -13.25 -5.15 2.36
CA ALA A 18 -13.14 -3.76 2.80
C ALA A 18 -12.01 -3.04 2.07
N ARG A 19 -10.83 -3.65 1.97
CA ARG A 19 -9.69 -3.10 1.23
C ARG A 19 -10.06 -2.77 -0.22
N THR A 20 -10.77 -3.67 -0.90
CA THR A 20 -11.21 -3.44 -2.28
C THR A 20 -12.21 -2.30 -2.35
N LEU A 21 -13.23 -2.27 -1.48
CA LEU A 21 -14.25 -1.22 -1.49
C LEU A 21 -13.66 0.14 -1.11
N PHE A 22 -12.78 0.19 -0.10
CA PHE A 22 -12.10 1.43 0.28
C PHE A 22 -11.24 2.00 -0.85
N HIS A 23 -10.61 1.14 -1.64
CA HIS A 23 -9.87 1.58 -2.81
C HIS A 23 -10.78 2.09 -3.93
N GLN A 24 -11.89 1.41 -4.21
CA GLN A 24 -12.78 1.74 -5.33
C GLN A 24 -13.66 2.96 -5.08
N GLN A 25 -14.17 3.13 -3.86
CA GLN A 25 -15.17 4.16 -3.54
C GLN A 25 -14.84 5.00 -2.30
N GLY A 26 -13.74 4.71 -1.60
CA GLY A 26 -13.33 5.38 -0.38
C GLY A 26 -13.88 4.75 0.90
N VAL A 27 -13.28 5.13 2.02
CA VAL A 27 -13.70 4.66 3.36
C VAL A 27 -15.06 5.25 3.72
N HIS A 28 -15.24 6.57 3.56
CA HIS A 28 -16.44 7.25 4.05
C HIS A 28 -17.76 6.67 3.51
N PRO A 29 -17.95 6.48 2.21
CA PRO A 29 -19.21 5.95 1.67
C PRO A 29 -19.41 4.45 1.91
N THR A 30 -18.34 3.68 2.14
CA THR A 30 -18.42 2.22 2.33
C THR A 30 -19.11 1.85 3.63
N THR A 31 -20.09 0.97 3.57
CA THR A 31 -20.83 0.45 4.74
C THR A 31 -20.38 -0.94 5.15
N LEU A 32 -20.59 -1.31 6.42
CA LEU A 32 -20.34 -2.69 6.88
C LEU A 32 -21.22 -3.71 6.18
N ALA A 33 -22.42 -3.33 5.73
CA ALA A 33 -23.33 -4.20 4.99
C ALA A 33 -22.77 -4.53 3.59
N GLU A 34 -22.26 -3.54 2.86
CA GLU A 34 -21.60 -3.75 1.56
C GLU A 34 -20.38 -4.64 1.69
N VAL A 35 -19.56 -4.42 2.74
CA VAL A 35 -18.39 -5.27 3.03
C VAL A 35 -18.82 -6.71 3.29
N ALA A 36 -19.88 -6.92 4.09
CA ALA A 36 -20.43 -8.24 4.37
C ALA A 36 -20.87 -8.94 3.09
N GLN A 37 -21.64 -8.24 2.25
CA GLN A 37 -22.15 -8.75 0.98
C GLN A 37 -20.99 -9.15 0.05
N ARG A 38 -20.00 -8.28 -0.11
CA ARG A 38 -18.84 -8.55 -0.98
C ARG A 38 -17.97 -9.70 -0.45
N ALA A 39 -17.89 -9.86 0.88
CA ALA A 39 -17.14 -10.93 1.53
C ALA A 39 -17.86 -12.28 1.54
N ASP A 40 -19.10 -12.34 1.08
CA ASP A 40 -19.99 -13.50 1.25
C ASP A 40 -20.04 -13.94 2.72
N VAL A 41 -20.32 -12.97 3.61
CA VAL A 41 -20.47 -13.16 5.06
C VAL A 41 -21.84 -12.62 5.48
N PRO A 42 -22.65 -13.36 6.22
CA PRO A 42 -23.93 -12.85 6.71
C PRO A 42 -23.75 -11.54 7.48
N PRO A 43 -24.57 -10.50 7.23
CA PRO A 43 -24.39 -9.16 7.84
C PRO A 43 -24.30 -9.17 9.36
N GLY A 44 -25.07 -10.02 10.05
CA GLY A 44 -25.01 -10.18 11.51
C GLY A 44 -23.65 -10.66 12.03
N ASN A 45 -22.88 -11.37 11.20
CA ASN A 45 -21.57 -11.87 11.59
C ASN A 45 -20.48 -10.79 11.53
N VAL A 46 -20.69 -9.68 10.81
CA VAL A 46 -19.68 -8.59 10.75
C VAL A 46 -19.46 -8.01 12.13
N TYR A 47 -20.53 -7.75 12.87
CA TYR A 47 -20.48 -7.19 14.23
C TYR A 47 -19.84 -8.13 15.27
N TYR A 48 -19.71 -9.42 14.96
CA TYR A 48 -18.92 -10.34 15.76
C TYR A 48 -17.42 -10.03 15.65
N TYR A 49 -16.94 -9.69 14.46
CA TYR A 49 -15.52 -9.41 14.19
C TYR A 49 -15.14 -7.94 14.38
N PHE A 50 -16.02 -7.03 14.00
CA PHE A 50 -15.79 -5.58 14.01
C PHE A 50 -16.98 -4.87 14.63
N LYS A 51 -16.79 -4.27 15.80
CA LYS A 51 -17.87 -3.60 16.55
C LYS A 51 -18.26 -2.27 15.92
N ALA A 52 -17.30 -1.61 15.26
CA ALA A 52 -17.48 -0.36 14.54
C ALA A 52 -16.74 -0.43 13.20
N LYS A 53 -17.06 0.49 12.30
CA LYS A 53 -16.36 0.66 11.04
C LYS A 53 -14.87 0.98 11.24
N ASP A 54 -14.57 1.76 12.26
CA ASP A 54 -13.20 2.14 12.63
C ASP A 54 -12.32 0.92 12.96
N ASP A 55 -12.89 -0.11 13.61
CA ASP A 55 -12.18 -1.37 13.87
C ASP A 55 -11.80 -2.08 12.56
N LEU A 56 -12.69 -2.05 11.58
CA LEU A 56 -12.44 -2.62 10.26
C LEU A 56 -11.41 -1.79 9.48
N VAL A 57 -11.49 -0.46 9.54
CA VAL A 57 -10.50 0.44 8.94
C VAL A 57 -9.12 0.17 9.53
N ARG A 58 -9.01 0.07 10.85
CA ARG A 58 -7.75 -0.27 11.51
C ARG A 58 -7.22 -1.64 11.04
N ALA A 59 -8.07 -2.63 10.94
CA ALA A 59 -7.68 -3.96 10.45
C ALA A 59 -7.20 -3.93 8.99
N VAL A 60 -7.75 -3.07 8.13
CA VAL A 60 -7.26 -2.86 6.76
C VAL A 60 -5.90 -2.17 6.76
N VAL A 61 -5.67 -1.18 7.65
CA VAL A 61 -4.34 -0.57 7.81
C VAL A 61 -3.31 -1.61 8.26
N ASP A 62 -3.64 -2.44 9.25
CA ASP A 62 -2.76 -3.51 9.73
C ASP A 62 -2.44 -4.53 8.62
N ASP A 63 -3.42 -4.84 7.76
CA ASP A 63 -3.25 -5.70 6.59
C ASP A 63 -2.27 -5.09 5.57
N TYR A 64 -2.38 -3.78 5.28
CA TYR A 64 -1.42 -3.09 4.43
C TYR A 64 -0.02 -3.02 5.03
N ILE A 65 0.09 -2.82 6.34
CA ILE A 65 1.39 -2.87 7.04
C ILE A 65 2.01 -4.26 6.88
N GLY A 66 1.24 -5.33 7.13
CA GLY A 66 1.72 -6.69 6.96
C GLY A 66 2.15 -7.02 5.53
N GLN A 67 1.41 -6.54 4.53
CA GLN A 67 1.78 -6.70 3.12
C GLN A 67 3.07 -5.93 2.79
N ALA A 68 3.21 -4.69 3.27
CA ALA A 68 4.41 -3.90 3.09
C ALA A 68 5.63 -4.59 3.74
N GLU A 69 5.51 -5.05 4.99
CA GLU A 69 6.57 -5.77 5.70
C GLU A 69 6.98 -7.07 4.98
N SER A 70 6.00 -7.81 4.46
CA SER A 70 6.27 -9.03 3.67
C SER A 70 7.04 -8.70 2.39
N MET A 71 6.60 -7.69 1.64
CA MET A 71 7.26 -7.23 0.42
C MET A 71 8.70 -6.75 0.71
N LEU A 72 8.88 -5.92 1.74
CA LEU A 72 10.20 -5.42 2.13
C LEU A 72 11.12 -6.56 2.57
N GLY A 73 10.59 -7.56 3.28
CA GLY A 73 11.34 -8.76 3.67
C GLY A 73 11.80 -9.60 2.48
N GLU A 74 10.99 -9.69 1.40
CA GLU A 74 11.43 -10.34 0.15
C GLU A 74 12.54 -9.53 -0.54
N LEU A 75 12.41 -8.20 -0.56
CA LEU A 75 13.43 -7.32 -1.12
C LEU A 75 14.77 -7.40 -0.35
N ASP A 76 14.73 -7.60 0.98
CA ASP A 76 15.93 -7.74 1.80
C ASP A 76 16.76 -8.99 1.45
N ARG A 77 16.18 -10.00 0.79
CA ARG A 77 16.90 -11.17 0.28
C ARG A 77 17.78 -10.85 -0.93
N LEU A 78 17.56 -9.71 -1.59
CA LEU A 78 18.41 -9.26 -2.68
C LEU A 78 19.79 -8.85 -2.17
N ARG A 79 20.82 -9.04 -3.02
CA ARG A 79 22.23 -9.00 -2.64
C ARG A 79 22.71 -7.66 -2.10
N SER A 80 22.13 -6.53 -2.55
CA SER A 80 22.63 -5.20 -2.21
C SER A 80 21.52 -4.13 -2.25
N PRO A 81 21.74 -2.95 -1.65
CA PRO A 81 20.72 -1.92 -1.51
C PRO A 81 20.13 -1.40 -2.82
N ALA A 82 20.94 -1.19 -3.88
CA ALA A 82 20.43 -0.66 -5.15
C ALA A 82 19.40 -1.59 -5.82
N PRO A 83 19.63 -2.91 -5.99
CA PRO A 83 18.58 -3.86 -6.41
C PRO A 83 17.34 -3.86 -5.52
N ARG A 84 17.49 -3.70 -4.20
CA ARG A 84 16.38 -3.64 -3.24
C ARG A 84 15.48 -2.43 -3.50
N LEU A 85 16.07 -1.24 -3.60
CA LEU A 85 15.37 0.01 -3.92
C LEU A 85 14.69 -0.05 -5.28
N LYS A 86 15.33 -0.62 -6.29
CA LYS A 86 14.71 -0.84 -7.61
C LYS A 86 13.56 -1.85 -7.54
N GLY A 87 13.70 -2.89 -6.72
CA GLY A 87 12.63 -3.85 -6.45
C GLY A 87 11.40 -3.18 -5.83
N LEU A 88 11.59 -2.29 -4.86
CA LEU A 88 10.51 -1.47 -4.30
C LEU A 88 9.80 -0.68 -5.40
N THR A 89 10.55 0.00 -6.27
CA THR A 89 9.98 0.78 -7.38
C THR A 89 9.16 -0.09 -8.34
N ARG A 90 9.63 -1.31 -8.65
CA ARG A 90 8.93 -2.26 -9.53
C ARG A 90 7.66 -2.82 -8.91
N GLY A 91 7.66 -3.12 -7.61
CA GLY A 91 6.48 -3.64 -6.93
C GLY A 91 5.24 -2.75 -7.04
N TRP A 92 5.41 -1.45 -7.29
CA TRP A 92 4.30 -0.54 -7.54
C TRP A 92 3.72 -0.66 -8.95
N LEU A 93 4.42 -1.31 -9.89
CA LEU A 93 3.90 -1.52 -11.25
C LEU A 93 2.82 -2.61 -11.28
N ASP A 94 2.79 -3.52 -10.32
CA ASP A 94 1.79 -4.58 -10.24
C ASP A 94 0.37 -4.03 -10.02
N VAL A 95 0.27 -2.79 -9.53
CA VAL A 95 -1.01 -2.10 -9.30
C VAL A 95 -1.24 -0.94 -10.28
N ALA A 96 -0.42 -0.78 -11.33
CA ALA A 96 -0.44 0.40 -12.19
C ALA A 96 -1.78 0.61 -12.90
N ASP A 97 -2.39 -0.45 -13.45
CA ASP A 97 -3.69 -0.35 -14.12
C ASP A 97 -4.80 0.03 -13.13
N THR A 98 -4.83 -0.62 -11.98
CA THR A 98 -5.81 -0.32 -10.93
C THR A 98 -5.58 1.08 -10.34
N ALA A 99 -4.31 1.51 -10.25
CA ALA A 99 -3.98 2.85 -9.78
C ALA A 99 -4.37 3.92 -10.80
N ALA A 100 -4.29 3.65 -12.10
CA ALA A 100 -4.79 4.55 -13.14
C ALA A 100 -6.31 4.73 -13.09
N GLU A 101 -7.05 3.70 -12.65
CA GLU A 101 -8.50 3.73 -12.53
C GLU A 101 -8.98 4.34 -11.21
N HIS A 102 -8.40 3.93 -10.08
CA HIS A 102 -8.90 4.25 -8.73
C HIS A 102 -7.89 4.99 -7.83
N GLY A 103 -6.71 5.34 -8.36
CA GLY A 103 -5.61 5.91 -7.56
C GLY A 103 -4.78 4.86 -6.82
N CYS A 104 -3.73 5.31 -6.14
CA CYS A 104 -2.92 4.43 -5.31
C CYS A 104 -3.74 3.92 -4.11
N PRO A 105 -3.88 2.60 -3.90
CA PRO A 105 -4.69 2.07 -2.81
C PRO A 105 -4.20 2.51 -1.43
N VAL A 106 -2.88 2.57 -1.23
CA VAL A 106 -2.29 3.04 0.02
C VAL A 106 -2.36 4.56 0.12
N GLY A 107 -1.97 5.28 -0.94
CA GLY A 107 -1.98 6.76 -0.95
C GLY A 107 -3.38 7.34 -0.78
N GLY A 108 -4.39 6.76 -1.44
CA GLY A 108 -5.80 7.15 -1.30
C GLY A 108 -6.31 6.95 0.13
N LEU A 109 -6.06 5.76 0.70
CA LEU A 109 -6.43 5.47 2.09
C LEU A 109 -5.74 6.45 3.06
N CYS A 110 -4.44 6.67 2.92
CA CYS A 110 -3.70 7.62 3.78
C CYS A 110 -4.27 9.04 3.69
N ALA A 111 -4.58 9.52 2.49
CA ALA A 111 -5.14 10.85 2.27
C ALA A 111 -6.54 11.01 2.89
N GLU A 112 -7.36 9.97 2.85
CA GLU A 112 -8.69 9.97 3.46
C GLU A 112 -8.61 9.90 4.99
N LEU A 113 -7.79 9.00 5.54
CA LEU A 113 -7.60 8.85 6.98
C LEU A 113 -6.98 10.10 7.61
N ASN A 114 -6.10 10.81 6.92
CA ASN A 114 -5.50 12.05 7.42
C ASN A 114 -6.51 13.19 7.69
N ARG A 115 -7.76 13.03 7.22
CA ARG A 115 -8.89 13.92 7.53
C ARG A 115 -9.69 13.49 8.76
N CYS A 116 -9.37 12.31 9.32
CA CYS A 116 -9.98 11.80 10.53
C CYS A 116 -9.21 12.27 11.76
N ASP A 117 -9.91 12.46 12.88
CA ASP A 117 -9.29 12.77 14.16
C ASP A 117 -8.73 11.51 14.86
N GLY A 118 -7.84 11.71 15.82
CA GLY A 118 -7.40 10.68 16.74
C GLY A 118 -6.46 9.63 16.13
N ALA A 119 -6.69 8.38 16.49
CA ALA A 119 -5.81 7.26 16.13
C ALA A 119 -5.87 6.92 14.64
N LEU A 120 -7.05 6.99 14.01
CA LEU A 120 -7.21 6.71 12.58
C LEU A 120 -6.48 7.74 11.72
N GLY A 121 -6.51 9.02 12.10
CA GLY A 121 -5.78 10.06 11.37
C GLY A 121 -4.27 9.82 11.30
N ARG A 122 -3.71 9.12 12.28
CA ARG A 122 -2.29 8.76 12.30
C ARG A 122 -2.00 7.42 11.62
N ALA A 123 -3.00 6.56 11.47
CA ALA A 123 -2.80 5.18 10.99
C ALA A 123 -2.25 5.12 9.55
N GLY A 124 -2.65 6.04 8.68
CA GLY A 124 -2.11 6.11 7.32
C GLY A 124 -0.61 6.36 7.28
N ALA A 125 -0.09 7.21 8.20
CA ALA A 125 1.33 7.50 8.30
C ALA A 125 2.17 6.27 8.70
N GLU A 126 1.58 5.30 9.41
CA GLU A 126 2.28 4.07 9.81
C GLU A 126 2.68 3.23 8.59
N ILE A 127 1.82 3.12 7.56
CA ILE A 127 2.10 2.33 6.34
C ILE A 127 3.27 2.95 5.57
N LEU A 128 3.14 4.24 5.21
CA LEU A 128 4.16 4.93 4.43
C LEU A 128 5.45 5.12 5.22
N GLY A 129 5.35 5.32 6.55
CA GLY A 129 6.49 5.40 7.44
C GLY A 129 7.38 4.15 7.39
N ARG A 130 6.78 2.95 7.45
CA ARG A 130 7.54 1.68 7.34
C ARG A 130 8.34 1.59 6.04
N ILE A 131 7.72 1.99 4.92
CA ILE A 131 8.36 1.94 3.61
C ILE A 131 9.47 3.00 3.52
N THR A 132 9.22 4.21 4.04
CA THR A 132 10.20 5.31 4.03
C THR A 132 11.41 4.98 4.89
N ASP A 133 11.20 4.48 6.11
CA ASP A 133 12.28 4.11 7.04
C ASP A 133 13.15 2.98 6.45
N TRP A 134 12.52 2.00 5.82
CA TRP A 134 13.25 0.93 5.14
C TRP A 134 14.07 1.48 3.96
N ALA A 135 13.49 2.35 3.12
CA ALA A 135 14.21 2.95 2.00
C ALA A 135 15.37 3.81 2.47
N GLU A 136 15.19 4.59 3.55
CA GLU A 136 16.26 5.36 4.19
C GLU A 136 17.41 4.44 4.63
N ALA A 137 17.10 3.30 5.26
CA ALA A 137 18.11 2.32 5.67
C ALA A 137 18.90 1.78 4.47
N GLN A 138 18.23 1.53 3.32
CA GLN A 138 18.93 1.10 2.10
C GLN A 138 19.85 2.21 1.56
N PHE A 139 19.43 3.48 1.52
CA PHE A 139 20.28 4.58 1.09
C PHE A 139 21.46 4.82 2.04
N ARG A 140 21.30 4.62 3.36
CA ARG A 140 22.41 4.63 4.31
C ARG A 140 23.44 3.53 4.02
N GLN A 141 22.98 2.32 3.64
CA GLN A 141 23.87 1.23 3.25
C GLN A 141 24.63 1.52 1.94
N LEU A 142 24.11 2.40 1.06
CA LEU A 142 24.82 2.95 -0.10
C LEU A 142 25.84 4.04 0.27
N GLY A 143 26.00 4.34 1.56
CA GLY A 143 26.93 5.36 2.04
C GLY A 143 26.39 6.80 1.93
N ARG A 144 25.08 6.97 1.67
CA ARG A 144 24.49 8.30 1.48
C ARG A 144 24.21 8.99 2.82
N ARG A 145 24.74 10.20 2.98
CA ARG A 145 24.47 11.04 4.17
C ARG A 145 23.09 11.70 4.11
N ASP A 146 22.57 11.92 2.92
CA ASP A 146 21.26 12.49 2.58
C ASP A 146 20.17 11.40 2.43
N ALA A 147 20.38 10.22 3.03
CA ALA A 147 19.53 9.04 2.90
C ALA A 147 18.03 9.30 3.16
N LYS A 148 17.72 10.14 4.15
CA LYS A 148 16.35 10.52 4.49
C LYS A 148 15.67 11.30 3.36
N ASP A 149 16.38 12.26 2.78
CA ASP A 149 15.85 13.08 1.69
C ASP A 149 15.69 12.24 0.42
N LEU A 150 16.62 11.32 0.16
CA LEU A 150 16.54 10.38 -0.96
C LEU A 150 15.37 9.40 -0.82
N ALA A 151 15.11 8.90 0.39
CA ALA A 151 13.95 8.04 0.65
C ALA A 151 12.63 8.79 0.40
N MET A 152 12.55 10.03 0.87
CA MET A 152 11.39 10.89 0.63
C MET A 152 11.22 11.20 -0.87
N ALA A 153 12.30 11.49 -1.59
CA ALA A 153 12.28 11.74 -3.02
C ALA A 153 11.80 10.50 -3.81
N LEU A 154 12.28 9.31 -3.44
CA LEU A 154 11.85 8.04 -4.03
C LEU A 154 10.34 7.83 -3.85
N LEU A 155 9.85 7.95 -2.61
CA LEU A 155 8.45 7.76 -2.29
C LEU A 155 7.55 8.82 -2.95
N SER A 156 8.01 10.08 -2.96
CA SER A 156 7.31 11.17 -3.65
C SER A 156 7.19 10.91 -5.15
N GLY A 157 8.25 10.38 -5.78
CA GLY A 157 8.22 10.01 -7.19
C GLY A 157 7.22 8.88 -7.48
N ILE A 158 7.20 7.85 -6.63
CA ILE A 158 6.26 6.73 -6.72
C ILE A 158 4.82 7.24 -6.56
N GLN A 159 4.51 7.92 -5.45
CA GLN A 159 3.15 8.38 -5.14
C GLN A 159 2.67 9.45 -6.14
N GLY A 160 3.55 10.36 -6.54
CA GLY A 160 3.24 11.37 -7.56
C GLY A 160 2.90 10.74 -8.91
N SER A 161 3.62 9.69 -9.32
CA SER A 161 3.31 8.99 -10.57
C SER A 161 1.96 8.27 -10.52
N ALA A 162 1.59 7.69 -9.39
CA ALA A 162 0.28 7.06 -9.21
C ALA A 162 -0.87 8.08 -9.25
N LEU A 163 -0.69 9.25 -8.62
CA LEU A 163 -1.65 10.35 -8.71
C LEU A 163 -1.83 10.82 -10.16
N LEU A 164 -0.72 11.02 -10.89
CA LEU A 164 -0.77 11.48 -12.29
C LEU A 164 -1.36 10.39 -13.20
N ALA A 165 -1.04 9.11 -12.97
CA ALA A 165 -1.64 8.00 -13.70
C ALA A 165 -3.16 7.98 -13.55
N ASN A 166 -3.66 8.19 -12.34
CA ASN A 166 -5.10 8.29 -12.08
C ASN A 166 -5.73 9.53 -12.73
N THR A 167 -5.07 10.70 -12.60
CA THR A 167 -5.58 11.95 -13.15
C THR A 167 -5.71 11.91 -14.68
N PHE A 168 -4.76 11.26 -15.35
CA PHE A 168 -4.72 11.18 -16.82
C PHE A 168 -5.27 9.86 -17.36
N HIS A 169 -5.70 8.93 -16.50
CA HIS A 169 -6.12 7.57 -16.85
C HIS A 169 -5.07 6.83 -17.71
N ASP A 170 -3.80 7.00 -17.38
CA ASP A 170 -2.66 6.47 -18.13
C ASP A 170 -1.67 5.74 -17.19
N ALA A 171 -1.79 4.42 -17.11
CA ALA A 171 -0.88 3.56 -16.33
C ALA A 171 0.59 3.64 -16.79
N THR A 172 0.85 4.06 -18.05
CA THR A 172 2.22 4.16 -18.59
C THR A 172 3.06 5.22 -17.88
N ILE A 173 2.43 6.19 -17.20
CA ILE A 173 3.10 7.21 -16.40
C ILE A 173 3.91 6.55 -15.28
N MET A 174 3.33 5.56 -14.59
CA MET A 174 4.03 4.83 -13.53
C MET A 174 5.22 4.05 -14.09
N SER A 175 5.08 3.39 -15.24
CA SER A 175 6.16 2.67 -15.89
C SER A 175 7.31 3.59 -16.34
N ARG A 176 7.00 4.80 -16.81
CA ARG A 176 8.01 5.82 -17.17
C ARG A 176 8.76 6.29 -15.93
N GLN A 177 8.03 6.59 -14.86
CA GLN A 177 8.62 7.04 -13.60
C GLN A 177 9.48 5.94 -12.97
N ALA A 178 9.04 4.69 -12.98
CA ALA A 178 9.81 3.57 -12.47
C ALA A 178 11.17 3.47 -13.18
N ARG A 179 11.19 3.52 -14.51
CA ARG A 179 12.46 3.51 -15.28
C ARG A 179 13.36 4.72 -14.97
N TYR A 180 12.76 5.89 -14.71
CA TYR A 180 13.52 7.07 -14.30
C TYR A 180 14.15 6.86 -12.92
N LEU A 181 13.37 6.41 -11.94
CA LEU A 181 13.82 6.16 -10.58
C LEU A 181 14.91 5.05 -10.53
N GLU A 182 14.79 4.01 -11.35
CA GLU A 182 15.83 2.99 -11.44
C GLU A 182 17.18 3.55 -11.91
N ARG A 183 17.17 4.37 -12.97
CA ARG A 183 18.40 5.04 -13.44
C ARG A 183 18.95 6.02 -12.40
N TRP A 184 18.07 6.75 -11.72
CA TRP A 184 18.45 7.63 -10.64
C TRP A 184 19.12 6.86 -9.49
N ILE A 185 18.56 5.73 -9.05
CA ILE A 185 19.18 4.86 -8.03
C ILE A 185 20.56 4.38 -8.50
N ASP A 186 20.69 3.96 -9.77
CA ASP A 186 21.99 3.53 -10.32
C ASP A 186 23.05 4.66 -10.28
N SER A 187 22.63 5.91 -10.45
CA SER A 187 23.54 7.07 -10.38
C SER A 187 24.01 7.42 -8.95
N LEU A 188 23.37 6.83 -7.93
CA LEU A 188 23.70 7.06 -6.51
C LEU A 188 24.59 5.95 -5.91
N SER A 189 24.86 4.89 -6.70
CA SER A 189 25.54 3.67 -6.26
C SER A 189 27.05 3.72 -6.50
#